data_a80be903cb5dee0144d7e6b405891e5a
#
_entry.id   a80be903cb5dee0144d7e6b405891e5a
#
_cell.length_a   1.000
_cell.length_b   1.000
_cell.length_c   1.000
_cell.angle_alpha   90.00
_cell.angle_beta   90.00
_cell.angle_gamma   90.00
#
_symmetry.space_group_name_H-M   'P 1'
#
loop_
_entity.id
_entity.type
_entity.pdbx_description
1 polymer ?
#
loop_
_entity_poly.entity_id
_entity_poly.type
_entity_poly.pdbx_seq_one_letter_code
_entity_poly.pdbx_strand_id
1 'polypeptide(L)'
;MRQAGAFRWRRLVLLCLTANLALGMSAGPASAAYQASVYDNKTAFTTCAGINTTIPQQLRALAVDGFRYMLYAPSAFEATTFTAATVLSRVANDQGFYVHSHGDRYTAGWGFREDRGSCTQGIVTANQIMSLRTLAPSTAVKSANVVIASTCHLGESASTFPGAFGIEKARSTSDGTNYQGPRFFLGYVGTAWTSDMLTFETWFWKYVKTGHGLGESFGLALRNAPMSGLTVPNWWGTYTYSGVPIPSTPCTRCR
;
A
#
# COMPACT_ATOMS: atom_id res chain seq x y z
N MET A 1 24.55 -18.64 76.97
CA MET A 1 23.74 -19.82 76.50
C MET A 1 22.95 -19.42 75.25
N ARG A 2 23.14 -20.25 74.24
CA ARG A 2 22.37 -20.53 73.04
C ARG A 2 22.28 -19.49 71.95
N GLN A 3 23.15 -19.69 70.97
CA GLN A 3 22.94 -19.39 69.54
C GLN A 3 21.80 -20.25 69.03
N ALA A 4 20.85 -19.67 68.33
CA ALA A 4 20.03 -20.34 67.30
C ALA A 4 19.22 -19.27 66.53
N GLY A 5 19.45 -19.09 65.24
CA GLY A 5 18.56 -18.26 64.42
C GLY A 5 19.10 -17.79 63.07
N ALA A 6 20.23 -18.32 62.60
CA ALA A 6 20.83 -17.80 61.37
C ALA A 6 20.75 -18.78 60.17
N PHE A 7 19.68 -19.64 60.10
CA PHE A 7 19.69 -20.66 59.05
C PHE A 7 18.43 -20.75 58.16
N ARG A 8 17.57 -19.75 58.16
CA ARG A 8 16.31 -19.82 57.37
C ARG A 8 16.15 -18.82 56.25
N TRP A 9 17.08 -17.87 56.10
CA TRP A 9 16.95 -16.83 55.06
C TRP A 9 17.72 -17.12 53.74
N ARG A 10 18.62 -18.09 53.72
CA ARG A 10 19.41 -18.40 52.52
C ARG A 10 18.68 -19.27 51.46
N ARG A 11 17.58 -19.88 51.82
CA ARG A 11 16.79 -20.71 50.87
C ARG A 11 15.66 -19.99 50.16
N LEU A 12 15.24 -18.83 50.64
CA LEU A 12 14.18 -18.09 49.99
C LEU A 12 14.67 -17.14 48.87
N VAL A 13 15.93 -16.73 48.91
CA VAL A 13 16.50 -15.85 47.89
C VAL A 13 16.87 -16.59 46.60
N LEU A 14 17.15 -17.92 46.70
CA LEU A 14 17.47 -18.71 45.50
C LEU A 14 16.24 -19.14 44.67
N LEU A 15 15.06 -19.14 45.25
CA LEU A 15 13.83 -19.51 44.54
C LEU A 15 13.19 -18.33 43.75
N CYS A 16 13.54 -17.09 44.09
CA CYS A 16 13.05 -15.91 43.36
C CYS A 16 13.93 -15.57 42.14
N LEU A 17 15.16 -16.06 42.06
CA LEU A 17 16.07 -15.78 40.93
C LEU A 17 15.89 -16.75 39.75
N THR A 18 15.25 -17.89 39.95
CA THR A 18 15.02 -18.87 38.88
C THR A 18 13.67 -18.64 38.16
N ALA A 19 12.74 -17.89 38.74
CA ALA A 19 11.44 -17.60 38.12
C ALA A 19 11.48 -16.43 37.09
N ASN A 20 12.53 -15.61 37.12
CA ASN A 20 12.65 -14.49 36.19
C ASN A 20 13.50 -14.80 34.94
N LEU A 21 14.09 -15.97 34.80
CA LEU A 21 14.83 -16.34 33.59
C LEU A 21 13.99 -17.09 32.55
N ALA A 22 12.74 -17.43 32.85
CA ALA A 22 11.85 -18.13 31.91
C ALA A 22 10.89 -17.24 31.14
N LEU A 23 10.86 -15.92 31.41
CA LEU A 23 10.00 -14.97 30.70
C LEU A 23 10.76 -14.06 29.71
N GLY A 24 12.04 -14.33 29.49
CA GLY A 24 12.90 -13.60 28.56
C GLY A 24 13.03 -14.24 27.19
N MET A 25 12.12 -15.08 26.77
CA MET A 25 11.96 -15.35 25.35
C MET A 25 11.28 -14.14 24.75
N SER A 26 12.08 -13.11 24.47
CA SER A 26 11.69 -12.07 23.53
C SER A 26 11.17 -12.79 22.29
N ALA A 27 9.89 -12.71 22.05
CA ALA A 27 9.38 -12.94 20.72
C ALA A 27 10.28 -12.12 19.80
N GLY A 28 11.12 -12.80 19.04
CA GLY A 28 11.91 -12.15 17.99
C GLY A 28 10.97 -11.27 17.20
N PRO A 29 11.44 -10.18 16.61
CA PRO A 29 10.57 -9.32 15.82
C PRO A 29 9.84 -10.26 14.85
N ALA A 30 8.53 -10.38 15.03
CA ALA A 30 7.70 -11.08 14.07
C ALA A 30 8.08 -10.45 12.74
N SER A 31 8.70 -11.19 11.86
CA SER A 31 9.03 -10.78 10.51
C SER A 31 7.77 -10.13 10.00
N ALA A 32 7.79 -8.80 9.84
CA ALA A 32 6.63 -8.08 9.37
C ALA A 32 6.34 -8.64 7.98
N ALA A 33 5.36 -9.52 7.91
CA ALA A 33 4.90 -10.04 6.63
C ALA A 33 4.57 -8.82 5.79
N TYR A 34 5.07 -8.78 4.56
CA TYR A 34 4.75 -7.72 3.63
C TYR A 34 3.23 -7.60 3.56
N GLN A 35 2.71 -6.44 3.90
CA GLN A 35 1.29 -6.19 3.96
C GLN A 35 0.91 -5.23 2.85
N ALA A 36 -0.23 -5.43 2.27
CA ALA A 36 -0.85 -4.52 1.33
C ALA A 36 -2.26 -4.19 1.77
N SER A 37 -2.73 -3.00 1.45
CA SER A 37 -4.12 -2.60 1.65
C SER A 37 -4.77 -2.22 0.33
N VAL A 38 -5.99 -2.68 0.15
CA VAL A 38 -6.82 -2.47 -1.03
C VAL A 38 -8.15 -1.87 -0.60
N TYR A 39 -8.42 -0.65 -1.04
CA TYR A 39 -9.62 0.11 -0.74
C TYR A 39 -10.44 0.30 -2.00
N ASP A 40 -11.72 -0.02 -1.93
CA ASP A 40 -12.66 0.16 -3.04
C ASP A 40 -13.89 0.93 -2.55
N ASN A 41 -14.04 2.16 -3.03
CA ASN A 41 -15.20 3.00 -2.72
C ASN A 41 -16.41 2.54 -3.53
N LYS A 42 -16.89 1.35 -3.21
CA LYS A 42 -18.03 0.74 -3.87
C LYS A 42 -19.26 1.65 -3.84
N THR A 43 -19.57 2.25 -2.70
CA THR A 43 -20.77 3.08 -2.52
C THR A 43 -20.80 4.27 -3.47
N ALA A 44 -19.69 4.98 -3.67
CA ALA A 44 -19.63 6.11 -4.56
C ALA A 44 -20.00 5.73 -6.01
N PHE A 45 -19.50 4.60 -6.48
CA PHE A 45 -19.71 4.18 -7.87
C PHE A 45 -21.07 3.49 -8.07
N THR A 46 -21.48 2.65 -7.14
CA THR A 46 -22.70 1.86 -7.32
C THR A 46 -23.96 2.58 -6.87
N THR A 47 -23.97 3.06 -5.62
CA THR A 47 -25.16 3.67 -5.01
C THR A 47 -25.31 5.13 -5.45
N CYS A 48 -24.21 5.88 -5.50
CA CYS A 48 -24.26 7.32 -5.72
C CYS A 48 -24.19 7.70 -7.21
N ALA A 49 -23.40 6.99 -7.99
CA ALA A 49 -23.23 7.25 -9.41
C ALA A 49 -24.00 6.30 -10.33
N GLY A 50 -24.61 5.24 -9.79
CA GLY A 50 -25.36 4.26 -10.58
C GLY A 50 -24.52 3.43 -11.54
N ILE A 51 -23.21 3.35 -11.30
CA ILE A 51 -22.28 2.57 -12.13
C ILE A 51 -22.38 1.09 -11.75
N ASN A 52 -22.20 0.22 -12.74
CA ASN A 52 -22.25 -1.23 -12.53
C ASN A 52 -21.27 -1.68 -11.45
N THR A 53 -21.73 -2.48 -10.50
CA THR A 53 -20.95 -3.02 -9.36
C THR A 53 -19.81 -3.92 -9.78
N THR A 54 -19.83 -4.48 -10.99
CA THR A 54 -18.86 -5.47 -11.47
C THR A 54 -17.47 -4.87 -11.66
N ILE A 55 -17.36 -3.66 -12.21
CA ILE A 55 -16.05 -3.02 -12.49
C ILE A 55 -15.26 -2.74 -11.20
N PRO A 56 -15.81 -2.07 -10.17
CA PRO A 56 -15.11 -1.90 -8.90
C PRO A 56 -14.62 -3.21 -8.28
N GLN A 57 -15.47 -4.24 -8.29
CA GLN A 57 -15.10 -5.57 -7.77
C GLN A 57 -13.94 -6.21 -8.55
N GLN A 58 -13.94 -6.07 -9.88
CA GLN A 58 -12.86 -6.59 -10.72
C GLN A 58 -11.54 -5.85 -10.47
N LEU A 59 -11.57 -4.52 -10.37
CA LEU A 59 -10.40 -3.70 -10.06
C LEU A 59 -9.80 -4.10 -8.70
N ARG A 60 -10.66 -4.24 -7.67
CA ARG A 60 -10.22 -4.71 -6.36
C ARG A 60 -9.59 -6.10 -6.42
N ALA A 61 -10.23 -7.05 -7.11
CA ALA A 61 -9.71 -8.41 -7.24
C ALA A 61 -8.36 -8.46 -7.96
N LEU A 62 -8.18 -7.65 -9.00
CA LEU A 62 -6.91 -7.51 -9.71
C LEU A 62 -5.80 -7.00 -8.80
N ALA A 63 -6.08 -5.97 -7.98
CA ALA A 63 -5.12 -5.39 -7.06
C ALA A 63 -4.72 -6.40 -5.97
N VAL A 64 -5.68 -7.10 -5.38
CA VAL A 64 -5.44 -8.14 -4.36
C VAL A 64 -4.56 -9.24 -4.93
N ASP A 65 -4.90 -9.78 -6.10
CA ASP A 65 -4.13 -10.84 -6.76
C ASP A 65 -2.72 -10.34 -7.16
N GLY A 66 -2.62 -9.12 -7.68
CA GLY A 66 -1.36 -8.51 -8.04
C GLY A 66 -0.42 -8.32 -6.85
N PHE A 67 -0.92 -7.82 -5.72
CA PHE A 67 -0.12 -7.69 -4.51
C PHE A 67 0.26 -9.03 -3.90
N ARG A 68 -0.62 -10.01 -3.91
CA ARG A 68 -0.28 -11.38 -3.47
C ARG A 68 0.88 -11.95 -4.28
N TYR A 69 0.87 -11.74 -5.58
CA TYR A 69 1.95 -12.17 -6.44
C TYR A 69 3.23 -11.40 -6.17
N MET A 70 3.17 -10.07 -6.17
CA MET A 70 4.35 -9.20 -6.15
C MET A 70 5.01 -9.10 -4.77
N LEU A 71 4.23 -9.07 -3.69
CA LEU A 71 4.72 -8.86 -2.33
C LEU A 71 4.80 -10.16 -1.53
N TYR A 72 4.44 -11.30 -2.11
CA TYR A 72 4.29 -12.56 -1.38
C TYR A 72 3.43 -12.44 -0.14
N ALA A 73 2.56 -11.45 -0.10
CA ALA A 73 1.65 -11.25 1.02
C ALA A 73 0.65 -12.40 1.04
N PRO A 74 0.48 -13.11 2.17
CA PRO A 74 -0.49 -14.19 2.25
C PRO A 74 -1.92 -13.68 2.06
N SER A 75 -2.17 -12.41 2.40
CA SER A 75 -3.43 -11.71 2.17
C SER A 75 -3.19 -10.20 2.10
N ALA A 76 -3.92 -9.51 1.23
CA ALA A 76 -4.08 -8.07 1.33
C ALA A 76 -5.25 -7.75 2.27
N PHE A 77 -5.15 -6.65 3.01
CA PHE A 77 -6.30 -6.10 3.71
C PHE A 77 -7.24 -5.50 2.68
N GLU A 78 -8.50 -5.90 2.71
CA GLU A 78 -9.52 -5.40 1.79
C GLU A 78 -10.60 -4.64 2.55
N ALA A 79 -11.01 -3.48 2.05
CA ALA A 79 -12.12 -2.72 2.59
C ALA A 79 -12.96 -2.08 1.47
N THR A 80 -14.25 -2.30 1.55
CA THR A 80 -15.27 -1.65 0.69
C THR A 80 -16.03 -0.58 1.46
N THR A 81 -15.71 -0.41 2.72
CA THR A 81 -16.12 0.71 3.59
C THR A 81 -14.91 1.09 4.42
N PHE A 82 -14.49 2.35 4.38
CA PHE A 82 -13.28 2.83 5.03
C PHE A 82 -13.33 4.34 5.30
N THR A 83 -12.64 4.75 6.34
CA THR A 83 -12.47 6.14 6.73
C THR A 83 -11.00 6.56 6.62
N ALA A 84 -10.72 7.86 6.69
CA ALA A 84 -9.35 8.36 6.78
C ALA A 84 -8.59 7.67 7.93
N ALA A 85 -9.20 7.51 9.08
CA ALA A 85 -8.56 6.84 10.22
C ALA A 85 -8.13 5.41 9.89
N THR A 86 -8.99 4.63 9.21
CA THR A 86 -8.66 3.27 8.77
C THR A 86 -7.49 3.27 7.79
N VAL A 87 -7.52 4.15 6.79
CA VAL A 87 -6.44 4.25 5.79
C VAL A 87 -5.12 4.65 6.46
N LEU A 88 -5.16 5.69 7.30
CA LEU A 88 -3.97 6.23 7.94
C LEU A 88 -3.33 5.24 8.93
N SER A 89 -4.13 4.44 9.64
CA SER A 89 -3.60 3.42 10.54
C SER A 89 -2.80 2.32 9.84
N ARG A 90 -3.11 2.05 8.58
CA ARG A 90 -2.47 1.01 7.79
C ARG A 90 -1.35 1.51 6.90
N VAL A 91 -1.51 2.67 6.28
CA VAL A 91 -0.56 3.22 5.30
C VAL A 91 0.87 3.38 5.88
N ALA A 92 0.98 3.52 7.19
CA ALA A 92 2.24 3.59 7.91
C ALA A 92 3.01 2.24 7.91
N ASN A 93 2.32 1.12 7.72
CA ASN A 93 2.88 -0.23 7.88
C ASN A 93 2.84 -1.06 6.59
N ASP A 94 1.95 -0.72 5.66
CA ASP A 94 1.76 -1.50 4.44
C ASP A 94 2.78 -1.12 3.37
N GLN A 95 3.28 -2.10 2.63
CA GLN A 95 4.21 -1.91 1.51
C GLN A 95 3.50 -1.76 0.17
N GLY A 96 2.28 -2.28 0.06
CA GLY A 96 1.38 -2.09 -1.07
C GLY A 96 0.17 -1.26 -0.68
N PHE A 97 -0.20 -0.31 -1.50
CA PHE A 97 -1.39 0.50 -1.31
C PHE A 97 -2.14 0.62 -2.63
N TYR A 98 -3.41 0.26 -2.59
CA TYR A 98 -4.33 0.44 -3.70
C TYR A 98 -5.57 1.16 -3.24
N VAL A 99 -6.07 2.09 -4.04
CA VAL A 99 -7.38 2.71 -3.82
C VAL A 99 -8.10 2.90 -5.15
N HIS A 100 -9.34 2.42 -5.22
CA HIS A 100 -10.29 2.77 -6.27
C HIS A 100 -11.38 3.66 -5.66
N SER A 101 -11.41 4.93 -6.06
CA SER A 101 -12.32 5.95 -5.53
C SER A 101 -12.41 7.15 -6.46
N HIS A 102 -13.29 8.11 -6.13
CA HIS A 102 -13.16 9.45 -6.70
C HIS A 102 -11.93 10.15 -6.15
N GLY A 103 -11.12 10.70 -7.03
CA GLY A 103 -9.97 11.52 -6.69
C GLY A 103 -10.05 12.89 -7.31
N ASP A 104 -9.45 13.89 -6.64
CA ASP A 104 -9.41 15.27 -7.12
C ASP A 104 -8.39 16.11 -6.33
N ARG A 105 -8.22 17.35 -6.77
CA ARG A 105 -7.64 18.44 -5.98
C ARG A 105 -8.74 19.12 -5.18
N TYR A 106 -9.01 18.63 -3.99
CA TYR A 106 -9.96 19.26 -3.07
C TYR A 106 -9.38 20.52 -2.42
N THR A 107 -10.22 21.30 -1.74
CA THR A 107 -9.77 22.47 -0.95
C THR A 107 -8.69 22.10 0.09
N ALA A 108 -8.78 20.89 0.67
CA ALA A 108 -7.81 20.36 1.63
C ALA A 108 -6.53 19.78 0.97
N GLY A 109 -6.42 19.79 -0.35
CA GLY A 109 -5.31 19.25 -1.13
C GLY A 109 -5.69 18.04 -1.98
N TRP A 110 -4.70 17.46 -2.65
CA TRP A 110 -4.87 16.25 -3.44
C TRP A 110 -5.28 15.06 -2.58
N GLY A 111 -6.26 14.27 -3.02
CA GLY A 111 -6.75 13.15 -2.25
C GLY A 111 -7.85 12.35 -2.93
N PHE A 112 -8.42 11.43 -2.19
CA PHE A 112 -9.53 10.59 -2.64
C PHE A 112 -10.65 10.52 -1.60
N ARG A 113 -11.85 10.13 -2.02
CA ARG A 113 -13.00 10.02 -1.12
C ARG A 113 -12.95 8.73 -0.30
N GLU A 114 -13.34 8.84 0.97
CA GLU A 114 -13.67 7.70 1.84
C GLU A 114 -14.92 6.96 1.36
N ASP A 115 -15.15 5.75 1.85
CA ASP A 115 -16.45 5.08 1.76
C ASP A 115 -17.03 4.84 3.16
N ARG A 116 -18.02 5.62 3.51
CA ARG A 116 -18.79 5.48 4.76
C ARG A 116 -20.14 4.78 4.58
N GLY A 117 -20.36 4.14 3.44
CA GLY A 117 -21.65 3.56 3.08
C GLY A 117 -22.72 4.59 2.72
N SER A 118 -22.34 5.83 2.44
CA SER A 118 -23.25 6.92 2.06
C SER A 118 -22.65 7.77 0.95
N CYS A 119 -23.48 8.59 0.28
CA CYS A 119 -23.02 9.49 -0.77
C CYS A 119 -22.33 10.75 -0.21
N THR A 120 -22.50 11.07 1.06
CA THR A 120 -21.74 12.11 1.76
C THR A 120 -20.51 11.47 2.38
N GLN A 121 -19.33 11.77 1.82
CA GLN A 121 -18.08 11.12 2.18
C GLN A 121 -17.02 12.14 2.56
N GLY A 122 -16.16 11.77 3.50
CA GLY A 122 -14.93 12.50 3.81
C GLY A 122 -13.87 12.31 2.73
N ILE A 123 -12.69 12.86 2.99
CA ILE A 123 -11.56 12.84 2.07
C ILE A 123 -10.31 12.37 2.80
N VAL A 124 -9.52 11.51 2.17
CA VAL A 124 -8.15 11.18 2.58
C VAL A 124 -7.20 12.01 1.71
N THR A 125 -6.44 12.89 2.32
CA THR A 125 -5.56 13.81 1.59
C THR A 125 -4.09 13.41 1.63
N ALA A 126 -3.32 13.84 0.64
CA ALA A 126 -1.86 13.73 0.62
C ALA A 126 -1.22 14.33 1.87
N ASN A 127 -1.73 15.46 2.36
CA ASN A 127 -1.22 16.12 3.55
C ASN A 127 -1.38 15.26 4.82
N GLN A 128 -2.52 14.57 4.96
CA GLN A 128 -2.74 13.64 6.08
C GLN A 128 -1.77 12.46 6.03
N ILE A 129 -1.52 11.88 4.86
CA ILE A 129 -0.56 10.79 4.67
C ILE A 129 0.86 11.29 4.97
N MET A 130 1.22 12.46 4.46
CA MET A 130 2.54 13.07 4.67
C MET A 130 2.82 13.35 6.14
N SER A 131 1.82 13.82 6.91
CA SER A 131 1.97 14.12 8.34
C SER A 131 2.34 12.88 9.16
N LEU A 132 1.88 11.69 8.79
CA LEU A 132 2.26 10.45 9.45
C LEU A 132 3.75 10.14 9.30
N ARG A 133 4.35 10.49 8.15
CA ARG A 133 5.76 10.26 7.88
C ARG A 133 6.66 11.20 8.70
N THR A 134 6.19 12.41 8.97
CA THR A 134 6.94 13.40 9.75
C THR A 134 6.88 13.16 11.26
N LEU A 135 5.80 12.55 11.74
CA LEU A 135 5.60 12.28 13.18
C LEU A 135 6.36 11.06 13.70
N ALA A 136 6.82 10.19 12.82
CA ALA A 136 7.54 8.96 13.21
C ALA A 136 8.83 8.75 12.40
N PRO A 137 9.81 9.65 12.47
CA PRO A 137 11.03 9.56 11.64
C PRO A 137 11.92 8.37 12.02
N SER A 138 11.81 7.82 13.22
CA SER A 138 12.69 6.75 13.72
C SER A 138 12.06 5.35 13.70
N THR A 139 10.78 5.25 13.72
CA THR A 139 10.06 3.97 13.60
C THR A 139 9.60 3.81 12.16
N ALA A 140 10.59 3.57 11.27
CA ALA A 140 10.36 3.08 9.93
C ALA A 140 8.86 3.08 9.52
N VAL A 141 8.27 4.27 9.30
CA VAL A 141 7.08 4.34 8.46
C VAL A 141 7.57 3.76 7.14
N LYS A 142 7.34 2.49 6.97
CA LYS A 142 7.65 1.79 5.74
C LYS A 142 6.72 2.41 4.72
N SER A 143 7.24 3.45 4.05
CA SER A 143 6.48 4.04 2.96
C SER A 143 6.13 2.95 1.97
N ALA A 144 4.90 2.91 1.54
CA ALA A 144 4.46 1.94 0.56
C ALA A 144 5.41 1.94 -0.64
N ASN A 145 5.89 0.76 -1.02
CA ASN A 145 6.79 0.61 -2.15
C ASN A 145 6.02 0.69 -3.47
N VAL A 146 4.77 0.25 -3.45
CA VAL A 146 3.89 0.27 -4.62
C VAL A 146 2.57 0.90 -4.24
N VAL A 147 2.24 1.97 -4.92
CA VAL A 147 1.01 2.73 -4.73
C VAL A 147 0.28 2.78 -6.06
N ILE A 148 -0.97 2.33 -6.07
CA ILE A 148 -1.86 2.46 -7.21
C ILE A 148 -3.09 3.25 -6.77
N ALA A 149 -3.22 4.43 -7.33
CA ALA A 149 -4.38 5.30 -7.16
C ALA A 149 -5.27 5.20 -8.40
N SER A 150 -6.15 4.21 -8.41
CA SER A 150 -7.19 4.03 -9.43
C SER A 150 -8.29 5.08 -9.23
N THR A 151 -7.92 6.33 -9.44
CA THR A 151 -8.73 7.52 -9.18
C THR A 151 -8.48 8.59 -10.24
N CYS A 152 -9.43 9.46 -10.48
CA CYS A 152 -9.22 10.65 -11.28
C CYS A 152 -8.13 11.56 -10.67
N HIS A 153 -7.45 12.34 -11.48
CA HIS A 153 -6.56 13.46 -11.13
C HIS A 153 -5.31 13.15 -10.30
N LEU A 154 -5.21 12.03 -9.56
CA LEU A 154 -4.04 11.79 -8.70
C LEU A 154 -2.75 11.46 -9.46
N GLY A 155 -2.85 11.14 -10.75
CA GLY A 155 -1.73 10.97 -11.68
C GLY A 155 -1.25 12.26 -12.35
N GLU A 156 -1.75 13.44 -12.00
CA GLU A 156 -1.32 14.70 -12.60
C GLU A 156 0.10 15.10 -12.16
N SER A 157 0.83 15.78 -13.05
CA SER A 157 2.19 16.22 -12.78
C SER A 157 2.30 17.15 -11.57
N ALA A 158 1.24 17.90 -11.26
CA ALA A 158 1.13 18.79 -10.11
C ALA A 158 0.67 18.07 -8.84
N SER A 159 0.27 16.80 -8.91
CA SER A 159 -0.23 16.05 -7.76
C SER A 159 0.86 15.85 -6.71
N THR A 160 0.54 16.23 -5.46
CA THR A 160 1.41 15.95 -4.31
C THR A 160 1.18 14.56 -3.74
N PHE A 161 0.23 13.80 -4.28
CA PHE A 161 -0.15 12.49 -3.74
C PHE A 161 0.98 11.46 -3.80
N PRO A 162 1.73 11.29 -4.91
CA PRO A 162 2.89 10.39 -4.93
C PRO A 162 3.94 10.76 -3.88
N GLY A 163 4.23 12.05 -3.73
CA GLY A 163 5.19 12.57 -2.74
C GLY A 163 4.79 12.28 -1.29
N ALA A 164 3.49 12.15 -1.00
CA ALA A 164 3.02 11.77 0.33
C ALA A 164 3.52 10.37 0.74
N PHE A 165 3.72 9.48 -0.22
CA PHE A 165 4.34 8.17 -0.01
C PHE A 165 5.87 8.20 -0.18
N GLY A 166 6.47 9.36 -0.44
CA GLY A 166 7.90 9.51 -0.74
C GLY A 166 8.29 8.96 -2.10
N ILE A 167 7.37 8.91 -3.03
CA ILE A 167 7.60 8.50 -4.40
C ILE A 167 7.76 9.77 -5.22
N GLU A 168 8.97 10.05 -5.64
CA GLU A 168 9.26 11.19 -6.50
C GLU A 168 9.17 10.76 -7.97
N LYS A 169 8.91 11.75 -8.84
CA LYS A 169 8.99 11.53 -10.28
C LYS A 169 10.38 11.03 -10.62
N ALA A 170 10.50 9.99 -11.45
CA ALA A 170 11.77 9.44 -11.83
C ALA A 170 12.68 10.56 -12.32
N ARG A 171 13.72 10.87 -11.54
CA ARG A 171 14.84 11.62 -12.03
C ARG A 171 15.73 10.67 -12.80
N SER A 172 16.33 11.14 -13.87
CA SER A 172 17.37 10.43 -14.58
C SER A 172 18.38 9.87 -13.57
N THR A 173 18.79 8.65 -13.72
CA THR A 173 19.77 7.94 -12.89
C THR A 173 21.15 8.65 -12.83
N SER A 174 21.31 9.79 -13.48
CA SER A 174 22.54 10.56 -13.56
C SER A 174 22.78 11.52 -12.41
N ASP A 175 21.79 11.84 -11.60
CA ASP A 175 21.98 12.86 -10.55
C ASP A 175 22.22 12.33 -9.14
N GLY A 176 22.50 11.04 -8.99
CA GLY A 176 23.16 10.48 -7.79
C GLY A 176 22.52 10.76 -6.43
N THR A 177 21.39 11.44 -6.39
CA THR A 177 20.79 11.91 -5.15
C THR A 177 19.84 10.88 -4.55
N ASN A 178 20.30 10.24 -3.48
CA ASN A 178 19.56 9.65 -2.35
C ASN A 178 18.17 9.05 -2.61
N TYR A 179 18.02 8.33 -3.71
CA TYR A 179 16.82 7.51 -3.91
C TYR A 179 16.90 6.28 -2.98
N GLN A 180 16.26 6.37 -1.84
CA GLN A 180 16.23 5.29 -0.87
C GLN A 180 15.21 4.22 -1.28
N GLY A 181 15.59 3.43 -2.24
CA GLY A 181 14.90 2.20 -2.57
C GLY A 181 13.88 2.31 -3.69
N PRO A 182 13.56 1.16 -4.27
CA PRO A 182 12.68 1.04 -5.40
C PRO A 182 11.23 1.32 -4.99
N ARG A 183 10.57 2.28 -5.64
CA ARG A 183 9.19 2.69 -5.38
C ARG A 183 8.47 2.96 -6.69
N PHE A 184 7.19 2.68 -6.70
CA PHE A 184 6.35 2.86 -7.88
C PHE A 184 4.99 3.44 -7.50
N PHE A 185 4.56 4.45 -8.22
CA PHE A 185 3.22 5.01 -8.15
C PHE A 185 2.58 4.96 -9.52
N LEU A 186 1.32 4.54 -9.56
CA LEU A 186 0.45 4.61 -10.72
C LEU A 186 -0.79 5.41 -10.35
N GLY A 187 -1.20 6.33 -11.21
CA GLY A 187 -2.43 7.11 -11.08
C GLY A 187 -2.91 7.57 -12.45
N TYR A 188 -3.99 8.34 -12.48
CA TYR A 188 -4.58 8.81 -13.74
C TYR A 188 -4.62 10.33 -13.79
N VAL A 189 -4.43 10.88 -15.00
CA VAL A 189 -4.43 12.31 -15.29
C VAL A 189 -5.84 12.71 -15.69
N GLY A 190 -6.35 13.79 -15.11
CA GLY A 190 -7.70 14.27 -15.39
C GLY A 190 -8.80 13.28 -15.01
N THR A 191 -9.93 13.39 -15.67
CA THR A 191 -11.04 12.45 -15.51
C THR A 191 -10.69 11.10 -16.15
N ALA A 192 -10.85 10.02 -15.41
CA ALA A 192 -10.59 8.67 -15.88
C ALA A 192 -11.85 7.80 -15.78
N TRP A 193 -12.13 7.05 -16.85
CA TRP A 193 -13.27 6.14 -16.91
C TRP A 193 -12.94 4.81 -16.26
N THR A 194 -13.82 4.32 -15.42
CA THR A 194 -13.59 3.06 -14.66
C THR A 194 -13.39 1.86 -15.58
N SER A 195 -14.04 1.82 -16.75
CA SER A 195 -13.84 0.78 -17.75
C SER A 195 -12.42 0.79 -18.36
N ASP A 196 -11.88 1.98 -18.60
CA ASP A 196 -10.50 2.12 -19.10
C ASP A 196 -9.49 1.79 -18.00
N MET A 197 -9.75 2.22 -16.75
CA MET A 197 -8.94 1.79 -15.60
C MET A 197 -8.88 0.28 -15.51
N LEU A 198 -10.01 -0.41 -15.57
CA LEU A 198 -10.07 -1.87 -15.54
C LEU A 198 -9.28 -2.49 -16.70
N THR A 199 -9.46 -1.96 -17.90
CA THR A 199 -8.76 -2.45 -19.08
C THR A 199 -7.25 -2.29 -18.93
N PHE A 200 -6.80 -1.09 -18.54
CA PHE A 200 -5.37 -0.82 -18.35
C PHE A 200 -4.77 -1.68 -17.23
N GLU A 201 -5.41 -1.72 -16.07
CA GLU A 201 -4.90 -2.45 -14.91
C GLU A 201 -4.91 -3.97 -15.14
N THR A 202 -5.85 -4.50 -15.92
CA THR A 202 -5.83 -5.91 -16.34
C THR A 202 -4.55 -6.24 -17.11
N TRP A 203 -4.16 -5.40 -18.07
CA TRP A 203 -2.93 -5.58 -18.81
C TRP A 203 -1.68 -5.31 -17.96
N PHE A 204 -1.70 -4.29 -17.13
CA PHE A 204 -0.61 -3.97 -16.20
C PHE A 204 -0.30 -5.18 -15.30
N TRP A 205 -1.28 -5.67 -14.57
CA TRP A 205 -1.11 -6.81 -13.67
C TRP A 205 -0.76 -8.11 -14.41
N LYS A 206 -1.27 -8.30 -15.62
CA LYS A 206 -0.85 -9.41 -16.48
C LYS A 206 0.66 -9.39 -16.70
N TYR A 207 1.22 -8.25 -17.08
CA TYR A 207 2.67 -8.15 -17.33
C TYR A 207 3.48 -8.25 -16.03
N VAL A 208 3.04 -7.66 -14.94
CA VAL A 208 3.67 -7.85 -13.64
C VAL A 208 3.74 -9.35 -13.29
N LYS A 209 2.65 -10.09 -13.47
CA LYS A 209 2.59 -11.53 -13.17
C LYS A 209 3.39 -12.41 -14.14
N THR A 210 3.79 -11.89 -15.27
CA THR A 210 4.69 -12.58 -16.21
C THR A 210 6.16 -12.21 -16.01
N GLY A 211 6.49 -11.45 -14.96
CA GLY A 211 7.87 -11.20 -14.55
C GLY A 211 8.47 -9.88 -15.04
N HIS A 212 7.68 -9.03 -15.67
CA HIS A 212 8.13 -7.69 -16.06
C HIS A 212 8.23 -6.74 -14.87
N GLY A 213 9.20 -5.82 -14.91
CA GLY A 213 9.28 -4.73 -13.95
C GLY A 213 8.06 -3.80 -14.02
N LEU A 214 7.76 -3.06 -12.93
CA LEU A 214 6.54 -2.24 -12.86
C LEU A 214 6.49 -1.16 -13.95
N GLY A 215 7.58 -0.44 -14.19
CA GLY A 215 7.64 0.56 -15.26
C GLY A 215 7.54 -0.08 -16.66
N GLU A 216 8.13 -1.25 -16.86
CA GLU A 216 8.00 -2.01 -18.10
C GLU A 216 6.57 -2.50 -18.30
N SER A 217 5.96 -3.06 -17.26
CA SER A 217 4.55 -3.49 -17.26
C SER A 217 3.60 -2.35 -17.59
N PHE A 218 3.86 -1.15 -17.05
CA PHE A 218 3.12 0.06 -17.41
C PHE A 218 3.26 0.37 -18.90
N GLY A 219 4.46 0.41 -19.43
CA GLY A 219 4.71 0.69 -20.86
C GLY A 219 4.10 -0.36 -21.79
N LEU A 220 4.12 -1.64 -21.39
CA LEU A 220 3.48 -2.72 -22.12
C LEU A 220 1.96 -2.62 -22.07
N ALA A 221 1.39 -2.32 -20.91
CA ALA A 221 -0.05 -2.08 -20.75
C ALA A 221 -0.52 -0.91 -21.61
N LEU A 222 0.21 0.21 -21.59
CA LEU A 222 -0.13 1.39 -22.38
C LEU A 222 -0.20 1.10 -23.88
N ARG A 223 0.66 0.23 -24.38
CA ARG A 223 0.68 -0.16 -25.82
C ARG A 223 -0.40 -1.15 -26.20
N ASN A 224 -0.80 -2.01 -25.28
CA ASN A 224 -1.63 -3.19 -25.60
C ASN A 224 -3.07 -3.10 -25.04
N ALA A 225 -3.34 -2.26 -24.05
CA ALA A 225 -4.67 -2.11 -23.51
C ALA A 225 -5.56 -1.31 -24.49
N PRO A 226 -6.68 -1.88 -24.93
CA PRO A 226 -7.60 -1.19 -25.85
C PRO A 226 -8.48 -0.17 -25.10
N MET A 227 -7.88 0.89 -24.59
CA MET A 227 -8.57 1.99 -23.92
C MET A 227 -9.27 2.92 -24.92
N SER A 228 -10.25 3.67 -24.44
CA SER A 228 -10.99 4.66 -25.24
C SER A 228 -10.13 5.85 -25.70
N GLY A 229 -8.97 6.05 -25.08
CA GLY A 229 -8.09 7.21 -25.29
C GLY A 229 -8.48 8.45 -24.46
N LEU A 230 -9.57 8.38 -23.71
CA LEU A 230 -10.00 9.48 -22.81
C LEU A 230 -9.34 9.38 -21.43
N THR A 231 -8.85 8.20 -21.06
CA THR A 231 -8.19 7.94 -19.80
C THR A 231 -6.68 7.90 -19.99
N VAL A 232 -5.94 8.71 -19.24
CA VAL A 232 -4.49 8.82 -19.35
C VAL A 232 -3.83 8.32 -18.07
N PRO A 233 -3.30 7.08 -18.03
CA PRO A 233 -2.51 6.62 -16.90
C PRO A 233 -1.14 7.31 -16.88
N ASN A 234 -0.61 7.52 -15.69
CA ASN A 234 0.72 8.09 -15.48
C ASN A 234 1.40 7.39 -14.31
N TRP A 235 2.74 7.46 -14.23
CA TRP A 235 3.49 6.79 -13.20
C TRP A 235 4.68 7.62 -12.72
N TRP A 236 5.14 7.31 -11.50
CA TRP A 236 6.35 7.83 -10.87
C TRP A 236 7.16 6.69 -10.29
N GLY A 237 8.46 6.89 -10.17
CA GLY A 237 9.34 5.95 -9.50
C GLY A 237 10.39 5.35 -10.41
N THR A 238 10.88 4.17 -10.06
CA THR A 238 11.96 3.50 -10.77
C THR A 238 11.42 2.61 -11.87
N TYR A 239 11.88 2.80 -13.09
CA TYR A 239 11.42 2.04 -14.26
C TYR A 239 11.60 0.52 -14.12
N THR A 240 12.75 0.10 -13.61
CA THR A 240 13.13 -1.32 -13.48
C THR A 240 12.61 -1.97 -12.18
N TYR A 241 11.84 -1.22 -11.39
CA TYR A 241 11.38 -1.75 -10.13
C TYR A 241 10.37 -2.88 -10.31
N SER A 242 10.73 -4.05 -9.86
CA SER A 242 9.88 -5.23 -9.86
C SER A 242 9.19 -5.51 -8.51
N GLY A 243 9.28 -4.60 -7.57
CA GLY A 243 8.81 -4.83 -6.20
C GLY A 243 9.82 -5.62 -5.38
N VAL A 244 9.35 -6.59 -4.61
CA VAL A 244 10.20 -7.66 -4.08
C VAL A 244 10.68 -8.48 -5.27
N PRO A 245 11.91 -9.01 -5.27
CA PRO A 245 12.38 -9.83 -6.36
C PRO A 245 11.33 -10.87 -6.73
N ILE A 246 10.82 -10.78 -7.96
CA ILE A 246 9.88 -11.78 -8.47
C ILE A 246 10.67 -13.08 -8.49
N PRO A 247 10.23 -14.16 -7.82
CA PRO A 247 10.94 -15.41 -7.94
C PRO A 247 11.03 -15.77 -9.41
N SER A 248 12.19 -16.18 -9.82
CA SER A 248 12.41 -16.76 -11.15
C SER A 248 11.59 -18.03 -11.40
N THR A 249 10.99 -18.55 -10.33
CA THR A 249 10.08 -19.70 -10.34
C THR A 249 8.68 -19.29 -9.91
N PRO A 250 7.63 -19.66 -10.67
CA PRO A 250 6.27 -19.46 -10.24
C PRO A 250 6.07 -20.03 -8.83
N CYS A 251 5.44 -19.27 -7.94
CA CYS A 251 5.16 -19.74 -6.60
C CYS A 251 4.24 -20.96 -6.66
N THR A 252 4.81 -22.15 -6.53
CA THR A 252 4.05 -23.43 -6.51
C THR A 252 3.16 -23.57 -5.28
N ARG A 253 3.26 -22.66 -4.30
CA ARG A 253 2.45 -22.60 -3.07
C ARG A 253 1.43 -21.47 -3.03
N CYS A 254 1.27 -20.72 -4.11
CA CYS A 254 0.30 -19.61 -4.20
C CYS A 254 -1.04 -20.07 -4.83
N ARG A 255 -1.43 -21.33 -4.64
CA ARG A 255 -2.78 -21.82 -4.99
C ARG A 255 -3.69 -21.74 -3.79
#